data_d207180e8f7230642f2bbbe4d5858067
#
_entry.id   d207180e8f7230642f2bbbe4d5858067
#
_cell.length_a   1.000
_cell.length_b   1.000
_cell.length_c   1.000
_cell.angle_alpha   90.00
_cell.angle_beta   90.00
_cell.angle_gamma   90.00
#
_symmetry.space_group_name_H-M   'P 1'
#
loop_
_entity.id
_entity.type
_entity.pdbx_description
1 polymer ?
#
loop_
_entity_poly.entity_id
_entity_poly.type
_entity_poly.pdbx_seq_one_letter_code
_entity_poly.pdbx_strand_id
1 'polypeptide(L)'
;MQNNLEHFDVRRAADRFATRIGWLDSKHTFSFGPHYDPNNVGHGLLLVNNDDIVRSGSGFQTHPHRDMEIVTWVLDGELEHKDTTGHQGVIYPGLAQRMSAGRGIWHSEMNPANGTDVHFIQMWVYPDTESVDPSYQQLDINPELSKGGLVPVASGKGHDSAISIRQADAVLWAGRLGPDETVRIPENRHAHVFIAKGSADLEHAXXXXQSAGG
;
A
#
# COMPACT_ATOMS: atom_id res chain seq x y z
N MET A 1 -2.14 33.78 -5.56
CA MET A 1 -2.50 32.56 -4.82
C MET A 1 -1.22 31.97 -4.25
N GLN A 2 -1.00 32.12 -2.95
CA GLN A 2 0.16 31.50 -2.30
C GLN A 2 -0.03 29.98 -2.28
N ASN A 3 0.95 29.26 -2.81
CA ASN A 3 0.94 27.80 -2.79
C ASN A 3 0.96 27.29 -1.34
N ASN A 4 -0.15 26.74 -0.91
CA ASN A 4 -0.31 26.14 0.43
C ASN A 4 0.40 24.77 0.54
N LEU A 5 1.48 24.56 -0.23
CA LEU A 5 2.22 23.31 -0.25
C LEU A 5 3.36 23.24 0.80
N GLU A 6 3.48 24.27 1.65
CA GLU A 6 4.56 24.34 2.66
C GLU A 6 4.54 23.19 3.69
N HIS A 7 3.44 22.40 3.71
CA HIS A 7 3.28 21.29 4.67
C HIS A 7 3.26 19.91 4.01
N PHE A 8 3.42 19.83 2.67
CA PHE A 8 3.38 18.56 1.95
C PHE A 8 4.68 18.33 1.18
N ASP A 9 5.27 17.16 1.34
CA ASP A 9 6.31 16.68 0.43
C ASP A 9 5.60 15.96 -0.72
N VAL A 10 5.51 16.59 -1.88
CA VAL A 10 4.76 16.06 -3.03
C VAL A 10 5.73 15.44 -4.04
N ARG A 11 5.58 14.15 -4.25
CA ARG A 11 6.36 13.40 -5.25
C ARG A 11 5.45 12.94 -6.38
N ARG A 12 5.67 13.50 -7.55
CA ARG A 12 4.90 13.14 -8.74
C ARG A 12 5.31 11.75 -9.25
N ALA A 13 4.41 11.09 -9.98
CA ALA A 13 4.67 9.75 -10.55
C ALA A 13 5.94 9.73 -11.40
N ALA A 14 6.20 10.80 -12.15
CA ALA A 14 7.38 10.91 -13.00
C ALA A 14 8.70 11.07 -12.22
N ASP A 15 8.62 11.50 -10.97
CA ASP A 15 9.79 11.75 -10.12
C ASP A 15 10.19 10.54 -9.29
N ARG A 16 9.37 9.49 -9.29
CA ARG A 16 9.66 8.27 -8.54
C ARG A 16 10.73 7.45 -9.29
N PHE A 17 11.52 6.71 -8.54
CA PHE A 17 12.43 5.73 -9.13
C PHE A 17 11.64 4.75 -10.00
N ALA A 18 12.25 4.25 -11.07
CA ALA A 18 11.58 3.33 -11.99
C ALA A 18 12.47 2.17 -12.39
N THR A 19 11.93 0.97 -12.31
CA THR A 19 12.56 -0.25 -12.83
C THR A 19 11.70 -0.74 -13.99
N ARG A 20 12.30 -0.81 -15.19
CA ARG A 20 11.62 -1.32 -16.38
C ARG A 20 12.43 -2.45 -16.99
N ILE A 21 11.83 -3.62 -17.00
CA ILE A 21 12.38 -4.80 -17.67
C ILE A 21 11.26 -5.44 -18.48
N GLY A 22 11.56 -6.44 -19.29
CA GLY A 22 10.61 -6.97 -20.27
C GLY A 22 9.19 -7.26 -19.77
N TRP A 23 9.06 -7.69 -18.51
CA TRP A 23 7.78 -8.10 -17.95
C TRP A 23 7.28 -7.19 -16.81
N LEU A 24 8.08 -6.22 -16.37
CA LEU A 24 7.78 -5.38 -15.19
C LEU A 24 7.97 -3.90 -15.51
N ASP A 25 6.96 -3.09 -15.21
CA ASP A 25 7.11 -1.64 -15.07
C ASP A 25 6.77 -1.31 -13.61
N SER A 26 7.79 -0.96 -12.83
CA SER A 26 7.66 -0.70 -11.40
C SER A 26 8.11 0.71 -11.08
N LYS A 27 7.34 1.42 -10.26
CA LYS A 27 7.72 2.73 -9.74
C LYS A 27 7.83 2.66 -8.22
N HIS A 28 8.95 3.14 -7.70
CA HIS A 28 9.27 3.06 -6.29
C HIS A 28 9.17 4.44 -5.66
N THR A 29 8.31 4.57 -4.66
CA THR A 29 8.18 5.85 -3.92
C THR A 29 9.42 6.12 -3.09
N PHE A 30 10.01 5.07 -2.53
CA PHE A 30 11.21 5.14 -1.67
C PHE A 30 12.36 4.37 -2.30
N SER A 31 13.53 4.44 -1.69
CA SER A 31 14.70 3.63 -2.07
C SER A 31 14.34 2.15 -2.08
N PHE A 32 14.65 1.46 -3.18
CA PHE A 32 14.30 0.05 -3.34
C PHE A 32 15.24 -0.59 -4.38
N GLY A 33 15.74 -1.78 -4.07
CA GLY A 33 16.62 -2.51 -4.99
C GLY A 33 17.87 -1.71 -5.33
N PRO A 34 18.14 -1.47 -6.63
CA PRO A 34 19.32 -0.70 -7.05
C PRO A 34 19.15 0.83 -6.88
N HIS A 35 17.95 1.30 -6.57
CA HIS A 35 17.67 2.73 -6.44
C HIS A 35 17.88 3.16 -4.99
N TYR A 36 18.79 4.11 -4.76
CA TYR A 36 19.13 4.52 -3.40
C TYR A 36 19.30 6.03 -3.29
N ASP A 37 18.54 6.61 -2.36
CA ASP A 37 18.67 7.99 -1.91
C ASP A 37 18.56 7.97 -0.38
N PRO A 38 19.64 8.33 0.34
CA PRO A 38 19.62 8.28 1.82
C PRO A 38 18.60 9.22 2.45
N ASN A 39 18.09 10.19 1.68
CA ASN A 39 17.06 11.12 2.18
C ASN A 39 15.64 10.62 1.83
N ASN A 40 15.52 9.44 1.21
CA ASN A 40 14.24 8.91 0.76
C ASN A 40 14.19 7.38 0.95
N VAL A 41 14.31 6.94 2.20
CA VAL A 41 14.34 5.50 2.54
C VAL A 41 13.01 5.00 3.12
N GLY A 42 12.03 5.88 3.25
CA GLY A 42 10.71 5.53 3.80
C GLY A 42 10.01 6.74 4.37
N HIS A 43 8.81 6.54 4.90
CA HIS A 43 8.05 7.59 5.59
C HIS A 43 7.41 7.00 6.86
N GLY A 44 7.90 7.42 8.02
CA GLY A 44 7.48 6.81 9.28
C GLY A 44 7.79 5.31 9.30
N LEU A 45 6.75 4.48 9.44
CA LEU A 45 6.88 3.02 9.45
C LEU A 45 6.77 2.39 8.07
N LEU A 46 6.40 3.17 7.05
CA LEU A 46 6.23 2.69 5.68
C LEU A 46 7.58 2.72 4.96
N LEU A 47 8.10 1.54 4.63
CA LEU A 47 9.43 1.37 4.01
C LEU A 47 9.35 1.25 2.50
N VAL A 48 8.31 0.60 2.00
CA VAL A 48 8.13 0.35 0.57
C VAL A 48 6.72 0.76 0.18
N ASN A 49 6.62 1.44 -0.94
CA ASN A 49 5.37 1.69 -1.62
C ASN A 49 5.68 1.64 -3.11
N ASN A 50 5.56 0.43 -3.67
CA ASN A 50 5.82 0.15 -5.07
C ASN A 50 4.52 0.06 -5.85
N ASP A 51 4.54 0.60 -7.05
CA ASP A 51 3.44 0.70 -7.99
C ASP A 51 3.85 -0.13 -9.20
N ASP A 52 3.34 -1.36 -9.28
CA ASP A 52 3.87 -2.41 -10.16
C ASP A 52 2.84 -2.83 -11.21
N ILE A 53 3.28 -2.83 -12.47
CA ILE A 53 2.53 -3.44 -13.58
C ILE A 53 3.33 -4.65 -14.05
N VAL A 54 2.73 -5.82 -13.95
CA VAL A 54 3.34 -7.10 -14.30
C VAL A 54 2.58 -7.74 -15.47
N ARG A 55 3.30 -8.08 -16.52
CA ARG A 55 2.72 -8.67 -17.73
C ARG A 55 2.17 -10.06 -17.47
N SER A 56 1.10 -10.39 -18.20
CA SER A 56 0.47 -11.71 -18.16
C SER A 56 1.50 -12.83 -18.32
N GLY A 57 1.42 -13.86 -17.48
CA GLY A 57 2.29 -15.02 -17.50
C GLY A 57 3.68 -14.79 -16.88
N SER A 58 3.87 -13.64 -16.23
CA SER A 58 5.16 -13.26 -15.62
C SER A 58 4.96 -12.94 -14.14
N GLY A 59 6.05 -12.64 -13.44
CA GLY A 59 5.94 -12.26 -12.03
C GLY A 59 7.23 -12.48 -11.26
N PHE A 60 7.11 -12.27 -9.96
CA PHE A 60 8.20 -12.40 -9.00
C PHE A 60 8.30 -13.88 -8.59
N GLN A 61 9.36 -14.53 -9.07
CA GLN A 61 9.65 -15.94 -8.73
C GLN A 61 9.93 -16.06 -7.23
N THR A 62 9.96 -17.28 -6.74
CA THR A 62 10.12 -17.56 -5.31
C THR A 62 11.33 -16.81 -4.73
N HIS A 63 11.06 -15.98 -3.74
CA HIS A 63 12.06 -15.15 -3.05
C HIS A 63 11.71 -15.03 -1.56
N PRO A 64 12.71 -14.71 -0.72
CA PRO A 64 12.50 -14.70 0.73
C PRO A 64 12.17 -13.32 1.29
N HIS A 65 11.44 -13.33 2.42
CA HIS A 65 11.26 -12.17 3.28
C HIS A 65 11.44 -12.57 4.74
N ARG A 66 11.77 -11.59 5.56
CA ARG A 66 11.91 -11.76 6.99
C ARG A 66 11.51 -10.46 7.70
N ASP A 67 10.82 -10.61 8.83
CA ASP A 67 10.46 -9.51 9.75
C ASP A 67 9.88 -8.29 9.03
N MET A 68 8.82 -8.55 8.24
CA MET A 68 8.16 -7.53 7.44
C MET A 68 6.66 -7.85 7.32
N GLU A 69 5.83 -6.82 7.44
CA GLU A 69 4.41 -6.88 7.10
C GLU A 69 4.28 -6.38 5.66
N ILE A 70 3.86 -7.25 4.76
CA ILE A 70 3.75 -6.97 3.32
C ILE A 70 2.26 -6.98 2.96
N VAL A 71 1.77 -5.83 2.52
CA VAL A 71 0.38 -5.66 2.08
C VAL A 71 0.36 -5.49 0.58
N THR A 72 -0.44 -6.32 -0.11
CA THR A 72 -0.63 -6.24 -1.56
C THR A 72 -2.05 -5.77 -1.86
N TRP A 73 -2.16 -4.76 -2.73
CA TRP A 73 -3.44 -4.15 -3.10
C TRP A 73 -3.54 -4.08 -4.63
N VAL A 74 -4.33 -4.98 -5.20
CA VAL A 74 -4.51 -5.03 -6.66
C VAL A 74 -5.47 -3.93 -7.11
N LEU A 75 -5.09 -3.21 -8.16
CA LEU A 75 -5.88 -2.15 -8.80
C LEU A 75 -6.60 -2.65 -10.05
N ASP A 76 -5.94 -3.51 -10.83
CA ASP A 76 -6.49 -4.14 -12.04
C ASP A 76 -5.86 -5.52 -12.23
N GLY A 77 -6.60 -6.44 -12.79
CA GLY A 77 -6.12 -7.79 -13.09
C GLY A 77 -6.14 -8.70 -11.87
N GLU A 78 -5.28 -9.71 -11.87
CA GLU A 78 -5.21 -10.74 -10.84
C GLU A 78 -3.76 -11.09 -10.55
N LEU A 79 -3.44 -11.32 -9.27
CA LEU A 79 -2.09 -11.70 -8.84
C LEU A 79 -2.19 -12.98 -8.01
N GLU A 80 -1.50 -14.03 -8.45
CA GLU A 80 -1.40 -15.29 -7.70
C GLU A 80 -0.29 -15.21 -6.66
N HIS A 81 -0.59 -15.57 -5.43
CA HIS A 81 0.35 -15.70 -4.33
C HIS A 81 0.51 -17.17 -3.96
N LYS A 82 1.76 -17.61 -3.72
CA LYS A 82 2.07 -18.91 -3.12
C LYS A 82 3.22 -18.76 -2.15
N ASP A 83 3.13 -19.41 -0.99
CA ASP A 83 4.18 -19.33 0.01
C ASP A 83 4.51 -20.70 0.67
N THR A 84 5.62 -20.71 1.40
CA THR A 84 6.15 -21.92 2.04
C THR A 84 5.39 -22.36 3.30
N THR A 85 4.40 -21.58 3.76
CA THR A 85 3.51 -22.03 4.83
C THR A 85 2.28 -22.75 4.27
N GLY A 86 2.18 -22.83 2.93
CA GLY A 86 1.13 -23.57 2.26
C GLY A 86 -0.06 -22.72 1.81
N HIS A 87 0.00 -21.40 2.01
CA HIS A 87 -1.04 -20.52 1.52
C HIS A 87 -0.85 -20.28 0.02
N GLN A 88 -1.97 -20.30 -0.70
CA GLN A 88 -2.03 -19.92 -2.09
C GLN A 88 -3.38 -19.29 -2.36
N GLY A 89 -3.41 -18.29 -3.24
CA GLY A 89 -4.64 -17.60 -3.57
C GLY A 89 -4.45 -16.60 -4.67
N VAL A 90 -5.57 -16.09 -5.16
CA VAL A 90 -5.60 -15.04 -6.18
C VAL A 90 -6.09 -13.75 -5.53
N ILE A 91 -5.31 -12.70 -5.69
CA ILE A 91 -5.62 -11.35 -5.20
C ILE A 91 -6.20 -10.56 -6.38
N TYR A 92 -7.32 -9.89 -6.16
CA TYR A 92 -8.04 -9.11 -7.16
C TYR A 92 -8.47 -7.77 -6.57
N PRO A 93 -8.96 -6.82 -7.38
CA PRO A 93 -9.33 -5.49 -6.87
C PRO A 93 -10.37 -5.55 -5.75
N GLY A 94 -10.01 -4.97 -4.61
CA GLY A 94 -10.86 -4.95 -3.41
C GLY A 94 -10.63 -6.10 -2.45
N LEU A 95 -9.77 -7.07 -2.80
CA LEU A 95 -9.33 -8.09 -1.84
C LEU A 95 -8.06 -7.59 -1.14
N ALA A 96 -8.18 -7.24 0.12
CA ALA A 96 -7.02 -6.88 0.95
C ALA A 96 -6.22 -8.15 1.26
N GLN A 97 -4.90 -8.10 1.11
CA GLN A 97 -4.04 -9.26 1.36
C GLN A 97 -2.80 -8.82 2.13
N ARG A 98 -2.42 -9.62 3.11
CA ARG A 98 -1.20 -9.42 3.89
C ARG A 98 -0.47 -10.73 4.10
N MET A 99 0.85 -10.67 3.92
CA MET A 99 1.79 -11.70 4.35
C MET A 99 2.67 -11.11 5.46
N SER A 100 2.63 -11.71 6.65
CA SER A 100 3.60 -11.42 7.71
C SER A 100 4.78 -12.35 7.53
N ALA A 101 5.95 -11.81 7.25
CA ALA A 101 7.13 -12.64 6.96
C ALA A 101 7.71 -13.32 8.19
N GLY A 102 7.58 -12.68 9.37
CA GLY A 102 8.06 -13.26 10.64
C GLY A 102 9.50 -13.76 10.56
N ARG A 103 9.78 -14.90 11.16
CA ARG A 103 11.14 -15.47 11.19
C ARG A 103 11.68 -15.92 9.83
N GLY A 104 10.88 -15.79 8.77
CA GLY A 104 11.27 -16.07 7.40
C GLY A 104 10.23 -16.85 6.63
N ILE A 105 9.97 -16.42 5.42
CA ILE A 105 9.03 -17.05 4.49
C ILE A 105 9.58 -16.87 3.08
N TRP A 106 9.31 -17.84 2.21
CA TRP A 106 9.55 -17.72 0.78
C TRP A 106 8.20 -17.65 0.10
N HIS A 107 8.06 -16.76 -0.88
CA HIS A 107 6.83 -16.67 -1.65
C HIS A 107 7.09 -16.28 -3.11
N SER A 108 6.08 -16.47 -3.93
CA SER A 108 6.07 -16.00 -5.32
C SER A 108 4.78 -15.22 -5.56
N GLU A 109 4.86 -14.26 -6.49
CA GLU A 109 3.74 -13.44 -6.91
C GLU A 109 3.71 -13.41 -8.43
N MET A 110 2.74 -14.11 -9.01
CA MET A 110 2.68 -14.34 -10.46
C MET A 110 1.39 -13.78 -11.05
N ASN A 111 1.50 -13.12 -12.17
CA ASN A 111 0.33 -12.79 -12.98
C ASN A 111 -0.06 -14.05 -13.78
N PRO A 112 -1.28 -14.58 -13.62
CA PRO A 112 -1.68 -15.76 -14.42
C PRO A 112 -1.65 -15.46 -15.91
N ALA A 113 -1.43 -16.49 -16.72
CA ALA A 113 -1.30 -16.36 -18.18
C ALA A 113 -2.69 -16.24 -18.86
N ASN A 114 -3.48 -15.24 -18.43
CA ASN A 114 -4.84 -15.00 -18.93
C ASN A 114 -4.92 -13.88 -19.99
N GLY A 115 -3.76 -13.29 -20.37
CA GLY A 115 -3.70 -12.24 -21.38
C GLY A 115 -3.88 -10.82 -20.84
N THR A 116 -4.09 -10.66 -19.54
CA THR A 116 -4.30 -9.34 -18.90
C THR A 116 -3.13 -9.01 -17.96
N ASP A 117 -2.60 -7.81 -18.07
CA ASP A 117 -1.57 -7.34 -17.12
C ASP A 117 -2.21 -7.12 -15.75
N VAL A 118 -1.44 -7.33 -14.69
CA VAL A 118 -1.88 -6.99 -13.33
C VAL A 118 -1.20 -5.67 -12.91
N HIS A 119 -1.97 -4.79 -12.29
CA HIS A 119 -1.50 -3.55 -11.70
C HIS A 119 -1.80 -3.58 -10.20
N PHE A 120 -0.77 -3.44 -9.37
CA PHE A 120 -0.96 -3.48 -7.92
C PHE A 120 0.02 -2.56 -7.19
N ILE A 121 -0.35 -2.22 -5.97
CA ILE A 121 0.51 -1.48 -5.04
C ILE A 121 0.97 -2.46 -3.98
N GLN A 122 2.27 -2.50 -3.73
CA GLN A 122 2.83 -3.29 -2.66
C GLN A 122 3.47 -2.38 -1.61
N MET A 123 3.05 -2.58 -0.37
CA MET A 123 3.49 -1.76 0.76
C MET A 123 4.15 -2.64 1.82
N TRP A 124 5.29 -2.19 2.34
CA TRP A 124 5.99 -2.91 3.41
C TRP A 124 6.07 -2.02 4.64
N VAL A 125 5.72 -2.59 5.78
CA VAL A 125 5.69 -1.90 7.07
C VAL A 125 6.48 -2.72 8.10
N TYR A 126 7.28 -2.06 8.93
CA TYR A 126 8.00 -2.73 10.01
C TYR A 126 7.02 -3.32 11.03
N PRO A 127 7.18 -4.59 11.45
CA PRO A 127 6.36 -5.13 12.52
C PRO A 127 6.84 -4.65 13.91
N ASP A 128 5.95 -4.70 14.89
CA ASP A 128 6.28 -4.42 16.29
C ASP A 128 7.10 -5.56 16.93
N THR A 129 6.96 -6.76 16.39
CA THR A 129 7.58 -7.96 16.96
C THR A 129 8.21 -8.79 15.86
N GLU A 130 9.50 -9.03 16.03
CA GLU A 130 10.30 -9.80 15.08
C GLU A 130 10.28 -11.30 15.41
N SER A 131 10.66 -12.10 14.42
CA SER A 131 10.91 -13.54 14.53
C SER A 131 9.69 -14.36 14.99
N VAL A 132 8.49 -13.83 14.76
CA VAL A 132 7.24 -14.56 15.00
C VAL A 132 6.99 -15.57 13.87
N ASP A 133 6.02 -16.43 14.04
CA ASP A 133 5.62 -17.35 12.96
C ASP A 133 5.06 -16.55 11.78
N PRO A 134 5.45 -16.88 10.55
CA PRO A 134 4.83 -16.29 9.37
C PRO A 134 3.33 -16.53 9.35
N SER A 135 2.60 -15.64 8.75
CA SER A 135 1.15 -15.77 8.64
C SER A 135 0.61 -15.04 7.41
N TYR A 136 -0.60 -15.41 7.04
CA TYR A 136 -1.28 -14.88 5.86
C TYR A 136 -2.70 -14.49 6.24
N GLN A 137 -3.22 -13.43 5.64
CA GLN A 137 -4.62 -13.03 5.81
C GLN A 137 -5.11 -12.33 4.55
N GLN A 138 -6.36 -12.60 4.18
CA GLN A 138 -7.04 -11.85 3.12
C GLN A 138 -8.49 -11.60 3.52
N LEU A 139 -9.05 -10.53 2.99
CA LEU A 139 -10.43 -10.12 3.26
C LEU A 139 -10.95 -9.32 2.08
N ASP A 140 -12.10 -9.72 1.51
CA ASP A 140 -12.76 -8.94 0.48
C ASP A 140 -13.48 -7.76 1.16
N ILE A 141 -13.04 -6.53 0.86
CA ILE A 141 -13.60 -5.31 1.42
C ILE A 141 -14.37 -4.48 0.38
N ASN A 142 -14.73 -5.09 -0.76
CA ASN A 142 -15.57 -4.42 -1.76
C ASN A 142 -16.90 -3.93 -1.19
N PRO A 143 -17.57 -4.68 -0.28
CA PRO A 143 -18.80 -4.16 0.34
C PRO A 143 -18.57 -2.88 1.13
N GLU A 144 -17.40 -2.74 1.79
CA GLU A 144 -17.07 -1.52 2.55
C GLU A 144 -16.71 -0.37 1.60
N LEU A 145 -15.88 -0.66 0.60
CA LEU A 145 -15.47 0.34 -0.41
C LEU A 145 -16.68 0.93 -1.16
N SER A 146 -17.73 0.13 -1.35
CA SER A 146 -18.94 0.59 -2.07
C SER A 146 -19.76 1.61 -1.28
N LYS A 147 -19.48 1.75 0.02
CA LYS A 147 -20.18 2.73 0.87
C LYS A 147 -19.61 4.14 0.71
N GLY A 148 -18.47 4.29 0.02
CA GLY A 148 -17.77 5.55 -0.17
C GLY A 148 -16.88 5.94 1.02
N GLY A 149 -16.14 7.01 0.85
CA GLY A 149 -15.22 7.51 1.86
C GLY A 149 -13.95 6.67 1.97
N LEU A 150 -13.24 6.81 3.09
CA LEU A 150 -12.04 6.03 3.39
C LEU A 150 -12.39 4.87 4.30
N VAL A 151 -12.00 3.67 3.91
CA VAL A 151 -12.19 2.45 4.72
C VAL A 151 -10.84 1.88 5.13
N PRO A 152 -10.71 1.29 6.34
CA PRO A 152 -9.46 0.67 6.73
C PRO A 152 -9.28 -0.65 5.97
N VAL A 153 -8.10 -0.83 5.37
CA VAL A 153 -7.73 -2.01 4.57
C VAL A 153 -6.87 -2.95 5.39
N ALA A 154 -5.85 -2.39 6.05
CA ALA A 154 -4.95 -3.16 6.91
C ALA A 154 -4.71 -2.33 8.18
N SER A 155 -4.82 -2.94 9.33
CA SER A 155 -4.79 -2.19 10.58
C SER A 155 -4.11 -2.97 11.70
N GLY A 156 -3.19 -2.30 12.40
CA GLY A 156 -2.69 -2.76 13.69
C GLY A 156 -3.53 -2.30 14.87
N LYS A 157 -4.57 -1.48 14.61
CA LYS A 157 -5.42 -0.90 15.66
C LYS A 157 -6.75 -1.67 15.87
N GLY A 158 -6.91 -2.80 15.19
CA GLY A 158 -8.07 -3.67 15.41
C GLY A 158 -9.38 -3.19 14.79
N HIS A 159 -9.32 -2.59 13.59
CA HIS A 159 -10.54 -2.27 12.86
C HIS A 159 -11.18 -3.56 12.32
N ASP A 160 -12.46 -3.76 12.59
CA ASP A 160 -13.19 -4.99 12.25
C ASP A 160 -13.27 -5.24 10.73
N SER A 161 -13.26 -4.17 9.92
CA SER A 161 -13.40 -4.26 8.47
C SER A 161 -12.07 -4.39 7.73
N ALA A 162 -10.96 -4.61 8.44
CA ALA A 162 -9.61 -4.63 7.86
C ALA A 162 -8.88 -5.93 8.19
N ILE A 163 -7.92 -6.29 7.35
CA ILE A 163 -6.94 -7.33 7.71
C ILE A 163 -6.02 -6.79 8.81
N SER A 164 -5.54 -7.67 9.67
CA SER A 164 -4.62 -7.26 10.74
C SER A 164 -3.19 -7.18 10.24
N ILE A 165 -2.43 -6.22 10.77
CA ILE A 165 -0.96 -6.14 10.61
C ILE A 165 -0.33 -6.09 11.99
N ARG A 166 0.90 -6.60 12.11
CA ARG A 166 1.65 -6.61 13.37
C ARG A 166 2.43 -5.30 13.55
N GLN A 167 1.71 -4.18 13.40
CA GLN A 167 2.25 -2.85 13.66
C GLN A 167 1.14 -1.98 14.23
N ALA A 168 1.14 -1.84 15.56
CA ALA A 168 0.05 -1.20 16.30
C ALA A 168 -0.21 0.26 15.91
N ASP A 169 0.80 0.95 15.39
CA ASP A 169 0.69 2.38 15.04
C ASP A 169 0.36 2.64 13.57
N ALA A 170 0.15 1.57 12.77
CA ALA A 170 -0.10 1.73 11.34
C ALA A 170 -1.51 1.32 10.93
N VAL A 171 -2.09 2.09 10.03
CA VAL A 171 -3.36 1.75 9.36
C VAL A 171 -3.24 2.18 7.90
N LEU A 172 -3.55 1.26 6.99
CA LEU A 172 -3.76 1.57 5.58
C LEU A 172 -5.24 1.83 5.37
N TRP A 173 -5.53 2.99 4.78
CA TRP A 173 -6.89 3.37 4.37
C TRP A 173 -6.95 3.37 2.86
N ALA A 174 -8.08 3.00 2.28
CA ALA A 174 -8.34 3.15 0.86
C ALA A 174 -9.73 3.73 0.62
N GLY A 175 -9.91 4.37 -0.53
CA GLY A 175 -11.20 4.89 -0.93
C GLY A 175 -11.32 4.98 -2.45
N ARG A 176 -12.53 4.88 -2.93
CA ARG A 176 -12.90 5.17 -4.33
C ARG A 176 -13.79 6.40 -4.30
N LEU A 177 -13.21 7.54 -4.67
CA LEU A 177 -13.90 8.82 -4.55
C LEU A 177 -14.48 9.24 -5.89
N GLY A 178 -15.72 9.70 -5.87
CA GLY A 178 -16.39 10.28 -7.03
C GLY A 178 -15.95 11.73 -7.26
N PRO A 179 -16.39 12.32 -8.37
CA PRO A 179 -16.13 13.76 -8.62
C PRO A 179 -16.66 14.60 -7.46
N ASP A 180 -15.87 15.58 -7.04
CA ASP A 180 -16.19 16.54 -5.97
C ASP A 180 -16.41 15.92 -4.59
N GLU A 181 -16.11 14.62 -4.44
CA GLU A 181 -16.17 13.98 -3.12
C GLU A 181 -14.94 14.37 -2.30
N THR A 182 -15.19 14.79 -1.07
CA THR A 182 -14.13 15.19 -0.13
C THR A 182 -14.08 14.22 1.04
N VAL A 183 -12.87 13.80 1.40
CA VAL A 183 -12.64 12.94 2.56
C VAL A 183 -11.59 13.58 3.46
N ARG A 184 -11.76 13.37 4.76
CA ARG A 184 -10.76 13.79 5.74
C ARG A 184 -9.78 12.65 5.97
N ILE A 185 -8.50 12.95 5.79
CA ILE A 185 -7.44 12.00 6.12
C ILE A 185 -7.38 11.88 7.65
N PRO A 186 -7.40 10.66 8.21
CA PRO A 186 -7.31 10.48 9.66
C PRO A 186 -6.03 11.08 10.21
N GLU A 187 -6.15 11.81 11.32
CA GLU A 187 -5.02 12.47 11.94
C GLU A 187 -4.00 11.46 12.46
N ASN A 188 -2.73 11.70 12.14
CA ASN A 188 -1.63 10.89 12.65
C ASN A 188 -0.35 11.72 12.57
N ARG A 189 0.67 11.28 13.29
CA ARG A 189 2.00 11.90 13.26
C ARG A 189 2.62 11.85 11.85
N HIS A 190 2.39 10.77 11.14
CA HIS A 190 2.87 10.56 9.77
C HIS A 190 1.70 10.11 8.91
N ALA A 191 1.50 10.78 7.80
CA ALA A 191 0.49 10.39 6.80
C ALA A 191 1.15 10.35 5.42
N HIS A 192 0.96 9.25 4.71
CA HIS A 192 1.39 9.09 3.32
C HIS A 192 0.13 8.93 2.48
N VAL A 193 -0.07 9.84 1.55
CA VAL A 193 -1.23 9.80 0.63
C VAL A 193 -0.72 9.35 -0.74
N PHE A 194 -1.33 8.33 -1.30
CA PHE A 194 -0.97 7.80 -2.61
C PHE A 194 -2.21 7.83 -3.52
N ILE A 195 -2.12 8.58 -4.60
CA ILE A 195 -3.19 8.64 -5.60
C ILE A 195 -2.87 7.57 -6.66
N ALA A 196 -3.54 6.43 -6.54
CA ALA A 196 -3.29 5.28 -7.40
C ALA A 196 -3.86 5.48 -8.81
N LYS A 197 -5.03 6.13 -8.90
CA LYS A 197 -5.69 6.45 -10.17
C LYS A 197 -6.37 7.80 -10.06
N GLY A 198 -6.34 8.57 -11.14
CA GLY A 198 -7.01 9.87 -11.19
C GLY A 198 -6.18 11.00 -10.58
N SER A 199 -6.87 11.98 -10.02
CA SER A 199 -6.26 13.15 -9.40
C SER A 199 -7.08 13.59 -8.19
N ALA A 200 -6.43 14.27 -7.25
CA ALA A 200 -7.08 14.85 -6.08
C ALA A 200 -6.38 16.14 -5.68
N ASP A 201 -7.14 17.04 -5.10
CA ASP A 201 -6.60 18.23 -4.47
C ASP A 201 -6.44 17.97 -2.97
N LEU A 202 -5.29 18.32 -2.43
CA LEU A 202 -4.99 18.18 -1.01
C LEU A 202 -5.05 19.54 -0.34
N GLU A 203 -5.82 19.65 0.74
CA GLU A 203 -5.94 20.88 1.53
C GLU A 203 -5.55 20.61 2.97
N HIS A 204 -4.83 21.56 3.57
CA HIS A 204 -4.54 21.53 5.00
C HIS A 204 -5.70 22.20 5.74
N ALA A 205 -6.32 21.50 6.67
CA ALA A 205 -7.39 22.11 7.47
C ALA A 205 -6.76 23.04 8.52
N UNK A 206 -6.92 24.21 8.53
CA UNK A 206 -6.45 25.08 9.40
C UNK A 206 -7.28 24.98 10.61
N UNK A 207 -6.99 24.82 11.36
CA UNK A 207 -7.56 24.78 12.39
C UNK A 207 -8.19 25.96 12.65
N UNK A 208 -8.83 26.15 12.56
CA UNK A 208 -9.39 27.13 12.80
C UNK A 208 -9.34 27.35 14.10
N UNK A 209 -8.70 27.69 14.39
CA UNK A 209 -8.71 28.02 15.33
C UNK A 209 -9.77 28.58 15.65
N GLN A 210 -10.60 28.18 16.28
CA GLN A 210 -11.71 28.85 16.91
C GLN A 210 -11.17 29.80 17.98
N SER A 211 -11.11 31.03 17.63
CA SER A 211 -10.94 32.06 18.63
C SER A 211 -12.18 32.00 19.55
N ALA A 212 -12.02 31.51 20.75
CA ALA A 212 -13.02 31.71 21.78
C ALA A 212 -13.02 33.21 22.08
N GLY A 213 -13.98 33.92 21.49
CA GLY A 213 -14.26 35.29 21.88
C GLY A 213 -14.78 35.28 23.30
N GLY A 214 -14.06 35.94 24.21
CA GLY A 214 -14.51 36.17 25.58
C GLY A 214 -15.67 37.15 25.65
#